data_c872853a2948b95cf338432b338acc20
#
_entry.id   c872853a2948b95cf338432b338acc20
#
_cell.length_a   1.000
_cell.length_b   1.000
_cell.length_c   1.000
_cell.angle_alpha   90.00
_cell.angle_beta   90.00
_cell.angle_gamma   90.00
#
_symmetry.space_group_name_H-M   'P 1'
#
loop_
_entity.id
_entity.type
_entity.pdbx_description
1 polymer ?
#
loop_
_entity_poly.entity_id
_entity_poly.type
_entity_poly.pdbx_seq_one_letter_code
_entity_poly.pdbx_strand_id
1 'polypeptide(L)'
;MEPTKVVIAGGGLGGLAAALGLAKVGKSVTVLEKAPQLGEIGAGIQLGPNAFHSFDYLGVGSGARKQAVYVEKLRFMDAITGEEVNHIPLDDEFRARFGNPYAVVHRADLHKEMVKACKENTLIELCVNSEVIGYDQDGTSATAHLASGDSVT
;
A
#
# COMPACT_ATOMS: atom_id res chain seq x y z
N MET A 1 -27.57 -11.69 4.05
CA MET A 1 -27.07 -10.41 4.61
C MET A 1 -26.22 -9.78 3.52
N GLU A 2 -26.57 -8.60 3.06
CA GLU A 2 -25.72 -7.90 2.08
C GLU A 2 -24.33 -7.68 2.67
N PRO A 3 -23.27 -7.81 1.88
CA PRO A 3 -21.93 -7.55 2.39
C PRO A 3 -21.83 -6.09 2.80
N THR A 4 -21.28 -5.84 3.99
CA THR A 4 -21.02 -4.47 4.46
C THR A 4 -20.12 -3.78 3.44
N LYS A 5 -20.63 -2.69 2.86
CA LYS A 5 -19.85 -1.84 1.95
C LYS A 5 -18.92 -0.94 2.77
N VAL A 6 -17.69 -0.78 2.32
CA VAL A 6 -16.69 0.11 2.94
C VAL A 6 -16.20 1.10 1.90
N VAL A 7 -16.17 2.38 2.27
CA VAL A 7 -15.62 3.44 1.43
C VAL A 7 -14.24 3.84 1.97
N ILE A 8 -13.25 3.91 1.09
CA ILE A 8 -11.87 4.34 1.40
C ILE A 8 -11.55 5.61 0.62
N ALA A 9 -11.17 6.66 1.32
CA ALA A 9 -10.68 7.89 0.70
C ALA A 9 -9.16 7.83 0.48
N GLY A 10 -8.75 7.81 -0.77
CA GLY A 10 -7.36 7.78 -1.24
C GLY A 10 -6.93 6.42 -1.81
N GLY A 11 -6.46 6.43 -3.06
CA GLY A 11 -5.95 5.28 -3.82
C GLY A 11 -4.43 5.09 -3.73
N GLY A 12 -3.77 5.61 -2.69
CA GLY A 12 -2.36 5.37 -2.41
C GLY A 12 -2.11 3.96 -1.84
N LEU A 13 -0.85 3.60 -1.56
CA LEU A 13 -0.46 2.28 -1.05
C LEU A 13 -1.28 1.84 0.17
N GLY A 14 -1.54 2.76 1.13
CA GLY A 14 -2.32 2.46 2.33
C GLY A 14 -3.79 2.13 2.03
N GLY A 15 -4.44 2.92 1.17
CA GLY A 15 -5.83 2.70 0.77
C GLY A 15 -6.02 1.40 -0.01
N LEU A 16 -5.11 1.12 -0.96
CA LEU A 16 -5.12 -0.14 -1.72
C LEU A 16 -4.85 -1.35 -0.82
N ALA A 17 -3.93 -1.23 0.15
CA ALA A 17 -3.67 -2.30 1.12
C ALA A 17 -4.91 -2.58 2.00
N ALA A 18 -5.56 -1.53 2.47
CA ALA A 18 -6.80 -1.64 3.25
C ALA A 18 -7.92 -2.29 2.42
N ALA A 19 -8.07 -1.90 1.15
CA ALA A 19 -9.06 -2.49 0.24
C ALA A 19 -8.83 -3.98 0.04
N LEU A 20 -7.59 -4.40 -0.25
CA LEU A 20 -7.24 -5.82 -0.40
C LEU A 20 -7.50 -6.60 0.90
N GLY A 21 -7.13 -6.03 2.06
CA GLY A 21 -7.35 -6.66 3.35
C GLY A 21 -8.83 -6.84 3.69
N LEU A 22 -9.66 -5.84 3.42
CA LEU A 22 -11.10 -5.89 3.63
C LEU A 22 -11.79 -6.87 2.67
N ALA A 23 -11.38 -6.89 1.42
CA ALA A 23 -11.89 -7.86 0.44
C ALA A 23 -11.59 -9.31 0.86
N LYS A 24 -10.44 -9.58 1.47
CA LYS A 24 -10.11 -10.91 2.01
C LYS A 24 -11.06 -11.40 3.09
N VAL A 25 -11.68 -10.50 3.83
CA VAL A 25 -12.70 -10.85 4.83
C VAL A 25 -14.12 -10.67 4.30
N GLY A 26 -14.29 -10.63 2.98
CA GLY A 26 -15.59 -10.63 2.30
C GLY A 26 -16.33 -9.28 2.31
N LYS A 27 -15.63 -8.16 2.53
CA LYS A 27 -16.23 -6.83 2.45
C LYS A 27 -16.16 -6.29 1.03
N SER A 28 -17.25 -5.67 0.55
CA SER A 28 -17.24 -4.86 -0.66
C SER A 28 -16.58 -3.51 -0.36
N VAL A 29 -15.68 -3.07 -1.22
CA VAL A 29 -14.89 -1.85 -1.01
C VAL A 29 -14.96 -0.94 -2.22
N THR A 30 -15.25 0.34 -2.00
CA THR A 30 -15.09 1.40 -3.00
C THR A 30 -13.94 2.31 -2.58
N VAL A 31 -12.91 2.42 -3.41
CA VAL A 31 -11.77 3.31 -3.20
C VAL A 31 -11.97 4.57 -4.04
N LEU A 32 -12.02 5.72 -3.37
CA LEU A 32 -12.20 7.04 -3.99
C LEU A 32 -10.85 7.74 -4.07
N GLU A 33 -10.36 8.01 -5.29
CA GLU A 33 -9.09 8.70 -5.54
C GLU A 33 -9.34 10.03 -6.26
N LYS A 34 -8.77 11.11 -5.73
CA LYS A 34 -8.93 12.45 -6.32
C LYS A 34 -8.22 12.65 -7.66
N ALA A 35 -7.12 11.94 -7.87
CA ALA A 35 -6.35 12.04 -9.11
C ALA A 35 -7.13 11.46 -10.29
N PRO A 36 -6.89 11.94 -11.53
CA PRO A 36 -7.55 11.44 -12.73
C PRO A 36 -7.10 10.02 -13.12
N GLN A 37 -6.05 9.52 -12.51
CA GLN A 37 -5.55 8.17 -12.69
C GLN A 37 -4.86 7.67 -11.43
N LEU A 38 -4.92 6.35 -11.22
CA LEU A 38 -4.16 5.70 -10.16
C LEU A 38 -2.69 5.62 -10.58
N GLY A 39 -1.84 6.33 -9.86
CA GLY A 39 -0.41 6.37 -10.10
C GLY A 39 0.30 7.12 -8.99
N GLU A 40 1.60 6.95 -8.90
CA GLU A 40 2.44 7.66 -7.96
C GLU A 40 3.67 8.23 -8.64
N ILE A 41 4.06 9.44 -8.24
CA ILE A 41 5.33 10.04 -8.62
C ILE A 41 6.39 9.42 -7.72
N GLY A 42 7.37 8.74 -8.34
CA GLY A 42 8.22 7.80 -7.66
C GLY A 42 9.35 8.39 -6.85
N ALA A 43 9.38 8.06 -5.57
CA ALA A 43 10.60 7.98 -4.77
C ALA A 43 10.85 6.51 -4.42
N GLY A 44 12.11 6.17 -4.07
CA GLY A 44 12.41 4.86 -3.48
C GLY A 44 11.78 4.77 -2.09
N ILE A 45 11.26 3.60 -1.75
CA ILE A 45 10.84 3.28 -0.38
C ILE A 45 11.57 2.05 0.11
N GLN A 46 11.77 1.99 1.41
CA GLN A 46 12.38 0.86 2.10
C GLN A 46 11.29 -0.12 2.55
N LEU A 47 11.55 -1.40 2.36
CA LEU A 47 10.68 -2.49 2.73
C LEU A 47 11.41 -3.38 3.75
N GLY A 48 10.97 -3.32 4.99
CA GLY A 48 11.41 -4.27 6.00
C GLY A 48 10.71 -5.63 5.87
N PRO A 49 11.14 -6.65 6.61
CA PRO A 49 10.54 -7.98 6.60
C PRO A 49 9.03 -8.00 6.88
N ASN A 50 8.56 -7.11 7.74
CA ASN A 50 7.14 -6.93 8.07
C ASN A 50 6.30 -6.52 6.84
N ALA A 51 6.86 -5.70 5.96
CA ALA A 51 6.17 -5.30 4.74
C ALA A 51 5.94 -6.50 3.81
N PHE A 52 6.93 -7.38 3.65
CA PHE A 52 6.79 -8.59 2.84
C PHE A 52 5.77 -9.57 3.43
N HIS A 53 5.71 -9.73 4.76
CA HIS A 53 4.65 -10.51 5.41
C HIS A 53 3.26 -9.94 5.09
N SER A 54 3.10 -8.61 5.14
CA SER A 54 1.84 -7.97 4.79
C SER A 54 1.49 -8.17 3.32
N PHE A 55 2.46 -8.02 2.41
CA PHE A 55 2.24 -8.22 0.97
C PHE A 55 1.90 -9.68 0.62
N ASP A 56 2.51 -10.65 1.30
CA ASP A 56 2.17 -12.06 1.15
C ASP A 56 0.73 -12.31 1.60
N TYR A 57 0.35 -11.77 2.74
CA TYR A 57 -1.04 -11.84 3.22
C TYR A 57 -2.01 -11.21 2.21
N LEU A 58 -1.68 -10.05 1.65
CA LEU A 58 -2.52 -9.35 0.67
C LEU A 58 -2.52 -9.99 -0.72
N GLY A 59 -1.61 -10.93 -1.00
CA GLY A 59 -1.51 -11.61 -2.30
C GLY A 59 -0.65 -10.87 -3.34
N VAL A 60 0.04 -9.79 -2.95
CA VAL A 60 0.91 -8.99 -3.84
C VAL A 60 2.41 -9.25 -3.62
N GLY A 61 2.76 -10.17 -2.72
CA GLY A 61 4.14 -10.43 -2.31
C GLY A 61 5.06 -10.83 -3.44
N SER A 62 4.61 -11.66 -4.39
CA SER A 62 5.44 -12.05 -5.54
C SER A 62 5.72 -10.89 -6.49
N GLY A 63 4.75 -10.02 -6.74
CA GLY A 63 4.90 -8.80 -7.52
C GLY A 63 5.87 -7.83 -6.86
N ALA A 64 5.71 -7.57 -5.56
CA ALA A 64 6.60 -6.73 -4.78
C ALA A 64 8.06 -7.22 -4.83
N ARG A 65 8.30 -8.54 -4.70
CA ARG A 65 9.65 -9.11 -4.75
C ARG A 65 10.31 -8.99 -6.12
N LYS A 66 9.56 -9.04 -7.22
CA LYS A 66 10.09 -8.86 -8.58
C LYS A 66 10.63 -7.46 -8.82
N GLN A 67 10.07 -6.46 -8.14
CA GLN A 67 10.46 -5.06 -8.26
C GLN A 67 11.50 -4.64 -7.21
N ALA A 68 11.78 -5.50 -6.22
CA ALA A 68 12.62 -5.18 -5.08
C ALA A 68 14.12 -5.34 -5.39
N VAL A 69 14.91 -4.40 -4.92
CA VAL A 69 16.36 -4.50 -4.84
C VAL A 69 16.73 -4.85 -3.40
N TYR A 70 17.33 -6.02 -3.20
CA TYR A 70 17.71 -6.49 -1.88
C TYR A 70 18.99 -5.81 -1.39
N VAL A 71 19.00 -5.42 -0.13
CA VAL A 71 20.07 -4.69 0.52
C VAL A 71 20.77 -5.62 1.51
N GLU A 72 22.09 -5.72 1.42
CA GLU A 72 22.88 -6.60 2.28
C GLU A 72 23.33 -5.94 3.58
N LYS A 73 23.38 -4.61 3.62
CA LYS A 73 23.68 -3.84 4.83
C LYS A 73 23.19 -2.40 4.74
N LEU A 74 22.85 -1.83 5.89
CA LEU A 74 22.68 -0.39 6.08
C LEU A 74 23.96 0.16 6.68
N ARG A 75 24.50 1.24 6.10
CA ARG A 75 25.73 1.90 6.56
C ARG A 75 25.41 3.28 7.12
N PHE A 76 26.05 3.61 8.22
CA PHE A 76 26.09 4.95 8.78
C PHE A 76 27.47 5.54 8.52
N MET A 77 27.50 6.61 7.73
CA MET A 77 28.72 7.24 7.28
C MET A 77 28.91 8.58 7.99
N ASP A 78 30.17 8.90 8.35
CA ASP A 78 30.52 10.25 8.75
C ASP A 78 30.40 11.18 7.54
N ALA A 79 29.65 12.27 7.67
CA ALA A 79 29.35 13.19 6.57
C ALA A 79 30.55 14.07 6.16
N ILE A 80 31.60 14.16 6.99
CA ILE A 80 32.78 15.00 6.76
C ILE A 80 33.91 14.13 6.19
N THR A 81 34.23 13.02 6.85
CA THR A 81 35.36 12.15 6.48
C THR A 81 35.00 11.09 5.46
N GLY A 82 33.72 10.74 5.33
CA GLY A 82 33.26 9.62 4.50
C GLY A 82 33.57 8.23 5.09
N GLU A 83 34.00 8.16 6.34
CA GLU A 83 34.30 6.89 7.02
C GLU A 83 33.02 6.22 7.52
N GLU A 84 33.00 4.89 7.49
CA GLU A 84 31.89 4.11 8.06
C GLU A 84 31.97 4.14 9.58
N VAL A 85 30.97 4.75 10.22
CA VAL A 85 30.84 4.85 11.68
C VAL A 85 30.26 3.55 12.25
N ASN A 86 29.27 2.98 11.56
CA ASN A 86 28.59 1.76 11.96
C ASN A 86 27.81 1.16 10.79
N HIS A 87 27.39 -0.10 10.91
CA HIS A 87 26.48 -0.71 9.95
C HIS A 87 25.56 -1.73 10.63
N ILE A 88 24.44 -2.02 9.96
CA ILE A 88 23.51 -3.09 10.32
C ILE A 88 23.60 -4.15 9.21
N PRO A 89 24.03 -5.37 9.49
CA PRO A 89 24.01 -6.45 8.50
C PRO A 89 22.58 -6.87 8.21
N LEU A 90 22.27 -7.13 6.94
CA LEU A 90 20.97 -7.59 6.45
C LEU A 90 21.14 -8.90 5.67
N ASP A 91 22.00 -9.73 6.19
CA ASP A 91 22.49 -10.99 5.64
C ASP A 91 21.53 -12.17 5.84
N ASP A 92 22.03 -13.37 5.69
CA ASP A 92 21.22 -14.58 5.83
C ASP A 92 20.77 -14.83 7.29
N GLU A 93 21.53 -14.38 8.29
CA GLU A 93 21.12 -14.46 9.71
C GLU A 93 19.93 -13.52 9.95
N PHE A 94 19.98 -12.30 9.41
CA PHE A 94 18.85 -11.38 9.45
C PHE A 94 17.62 -11.99 8.77
N ARG A 95 17.77 -12.58 7.58
CA ARG A 95 16.66 -13.22 6.86
C ARG A 95 16.10 -14.42 7.62
N ALA A 96 16.95 -15.24 8.21
CA ALA A 96 16.53 -16.38 9.03
C ALA A 96 15.74 -15.92 10.27
N ARG A 97 16.18 -14.83 10.92
CA ARG A 97 15.54 -14.28 12.11
C ARG A 97 14.16 -13.69 11.83
N PHE A 98 14.00 -12.96 10.72
CA PHE A 98 12.79 -12.20 10.41
C PHE A 98 11.91 -12.83 9.31
N GLY A 99 12.33 -13.94 8.72
CA GLY A 99 11.59 -14.70 7.70
C GLY A 99 11.53 -14.05 6.33
N ASN A 100 12.04 -12.81 6.18
CA ASN A 100 12.07 -12.05 4.93
C ASN A 100 13.30 -11.14 4.87
N PRO A 101 13.75 -10.76 3.66
CA PRO A 101 14.84 -9.83 3.48
C PRO A 101 14.43 -8.38 3.75
N TYR A 102 15.42 -7.50 3.79
CA TYR A 102 15.24 -6.07 3.66
C TYR A 102 15.49 -5.65 2.20
N ALA A 103 14.70 -4.72 1.68
CA ALA A 103 14.79 -4.29 0.31
C ALA A 103 14.45 -2.81 0.13
N VAL A 104 14.76 -2.29 -1.06
CA VAL A 104 14.25 -1.02 -1.56
C VAL A 104 13.46 -1.28 -2.83
N VAL A 105 12.44 -0.49 -3.08
CA VAL A 105 11.60 -0.58 -4.28
C VAL A 105 11.21 0.81 -4.77
N HIS A 106 10.99 0.95 -6.05
CA HIS A 106 10.40 2.16 -6.58
C HIS A 106 8.90 2.18 -6.22
N ARG A 107 8.46 3.23 -5.54
CA ARG A 107 7.10 3.32 -4.99
C ARG A 107 6.01 3.15 -6.04
N ALA A 108 6.22 3.71 -7.24
CA ALA A 108 5.26 3.59 -8.32
C ALA A 108 5.12 2.15 -8.84
N ASP A 109 6.18 1.35 -8.82
CA ASP A 109 6.12 -0.04 -9.27
C ASP A 109 5.36 -0.90 -8.27
N LEU A 110 5.59 -0.70 -6.96
CA LEU A 110 4.80 -1.35 -5.93
C LEU A 110 3.32 -0.96 -6.02
N HIS A 111 3.03 0.33 -6.23
CA HIS A 111 1.68 0.83 -6.39
C HIS A 111 0.96 0.17 -7.59
N LYS A 112 1.63 0.02 -8.73
CA LYS A 112 1.08 -0.68 -9.91
C LYS A 112 0.68 -2.12 -9.61
N GLU A 113 1.51 -2.86 -8.85
CA GLU A 113 1.20 -4.23 -8.45
C GLU A 113 -0.05 -4.28 -7.55
N MET A 114 -0.19 -3.33 -6.63
CA MET A 114 -1.37 -3.25 -5.76
C MET A 114 -2.63 -2.85 -6.52
N VAL A 115 -2.54 -1.86 -7.43
CA VAL A 115 -3.66 -1.48 -8.32
C VAL A 115 -4.10 -2.66 -9.17
N LYS A 116 -3.16 -3.43 -9.72
CA LYS A 116 -3.46 -4.63 -10.49
C LYS A 116 -4.25 -5.63 -9.66
N ALA A 117 -3.77 -5.95 -8.44
CA ALA A 117 -4.46 -6.88 -7.55
C ALA A 117 -5.87 -6.39 -7.15
N CYS A 118 -6.06 -5.09 -6.93
CA CYS A 118 -7.36 -4.51 -6.66
C CYS A 118 -8.30 -4.65 -7.88
N LYS A 119 -7.82 -4.38 -9.09
CA LYS A 119 -8.62 -4.50 -10.33
C LYS A 119 -9.05 -5.94 -10.64
N GLU A 120 -8.26 -6.92 -10.23
CA GLU A 120 -8.56 -8.35 -10.41
C GLU A 120 -9.54 -8.87 -9.34
N ASN A 121 -9.86 -8.09 -8.31
CA ASN A 121 -10.74 -8.48 -7.21
C ASN A 121 -12.14 -7.92 -7.40
N THR A 122 -13.14 -8.79 -7.54
CA THR A 122 -14.55 -8.42 -7.80
C THR A 122 -15.24 -7.69 -6.64
N LEU A 123 -14.65 -7.69 -5.45
CA LEU A 123 -15.16 -6.96 -4.28
C LEU A 123 -14.62 -5.53 -4.19
N ILE A 124 -13.68 -5.13 -5.08
CA ILE A 124 -13.03 -3.82 -5.01
C ILE A 124 -13.38 -2.99 -6.24
N GLU A 125 -13.96 -1.83 -6.00
CA GLU A 125 -14.20 -0.80 -7.02
C GLU A 125 -13.21 0.35 -6.84
N LEU A 126 -12.57 0.78 -7.94
CA LEU A 126 -11.60 1.89 -7.94
C LEU A 126 -12.18 3.06 -8.73
N CYS A 127 -12.50 4.15 -8.04
CA CYS A 127 -13.08 5.38 -8.61
C CYS A 127 -12.03 6.50 -8.61
N VAL A 128 -11.63 6.96 -9.79
CA VAL A 128 -10.76 8.13 -9.97
C VAL A 128 -11.59 9.40 -10.16
N ASN A 129 -10.97 10.58 -10.13
CA ASN A 129 -11.65 11.89 -10.14
C ASN A 129 -12.70 12.03 -9.02
N SER A 130 -12.46 11.39 -7.88
CA SER A 130 -13.40 11.28 -6.77
C SER A 130 -12.77 11.87 -5.51
N GLU A 131 -12.64 13.21 -5.48
CA GLU A 131 -12.09 13.93 -4.33
C GLU A 131 -13.09 13.96 -3.18
N VAL A 132 -12.76 13.31 -2.06
CA VAL A 132 -13.55 13.37 -0.83
C VAL A 132 -13.21 14.64 -0.08
N ILE A 133 -14.23 15.49 0.16
CA ILE A 133 -14.10 16.78 0.85
C ILE A 133 -14.67 16.76 2.28
N GLY A 134 -15.40 15.71 2.63
CA GLY A 134 -16.02 15.56 3.96
C GLY A 134 -16.76 14.25 4.08
N TYR A 135 -17.27 13.99 5.28
CA TYR A 135 -18.16 12.85 5.52
C TYR A 135 -19.14 13.15 6.65
N ASP A 136 -20.29 12.47 6.61
CA ASP A 136 -21.28 12.41 7.70
C ASP A 136 -21.46 10.97 8.17
N GLN A 137 -21.93 10.80 9.40
CA GLN A 137 -22.32 9.50 9.95
C GLN A 137 -23.55 9.63 10.86
N ASP A 138 -24.39 8.60 10.86
CA ASP A 138 -25.62 8.55 11.67
C ASP A 138 -25.62 7.42 12.71
N GLY A 139 -24.50 6.72 12.90
CA GLY A 139 -24.35 5.57 13.80
C GLY A 139 -24.70 4.22 13.15
N THR A 140 -25.26 4.21 11.95
CA THR A 140 -25.59 3.01 11.15
C THR A 140 -24.84 3.00 9.84
N SER A 141 -24.60 4.16 9.26
CA SER A 141 -23.90 4.35 7.99
C SER A 141 -22.98 5.57 8.05
N ALA A 142 -22.03 5.63 7.10
CA ALA A 142 -21.21 6.79 6.83
C ALA A 142 -21.32 7.16 5.35
N THR A 143 -21.40 8.45 5.06
CA THR A 143 -21.51 8.98 3.70
C THR A 143 -20.34 9.90 3.41
N ALA A 144 -19.55 9.61 2.38
CA ALA A 144 -18.49 10.46 1.88
C ALA A 144 -19.06 11.48 0.88
N HIS A 145 -18.69 12.76 1.03
CA HIS A 145 -19.08 13.85 0.13
C HIS A 145 -17.94 14.15 -0.84
N LEU A 146 -18.27 14.24 -2.12
CA LEU A 146 -17.30 14.50 -3.17
C LEU A 146 -17.31 15.95 -3.61
N ALA A 147 -16.17 16.46 -4.07
CA ALA A 147 -16.05 17.81 -4.63
C ALA A 147 -16.94 18.04 -5.86
N SER A 148 -17.36 16.98 -6.56
CA SER A 148 -18.34 17.03 -7.64
C SER A 148 -19.77 17.37 -7.19
N GLY A 149 -20.07 17.29 -5.89
CA GLY A 149 -21.41 17.39 -5.34
C GLY A 149 -22.11 16.04 -5.14
N ASP A 150 -21.51 14.94 -5.60
CA ASP A 150 -22.01 13.59 -5.38
C ASP A 150 -21.69 13.09 -3.96
N SER A 151 -22.34 11.98 -3.57
CA SER A 151 -22.09 11.32 -2.29
C SER A 151 -22.05 9.80 -2.46
N VAL A 152 -21.25 9.14 -1.63
CA VAL A 152 -21.10 7.67 -1.61
C VAL A 152 -21.28 7.16 -0.18
N THR A 153 -22.20 6.22 0.01
CA THR A 153 -22.53 5.59 1.31
C THR A 153 -22.13 4.12 1.31
#